data_6c2f628bc0d3305eba3dc1c9b6cbef51
#
_entry.id   6c2f628bc0d3305eba3dc1c9b6cbef51
#
_cell.length_a   1.000
_cell.length_b   1.000
_cell.length_c   1.000
_cell.angle_alpha   90.00
_cell.angle_beta   90.00
_cell.angle_gamma   90.00
#
_symmetry.space_group_name_H-M   'P 1'
#
loop_
_entity.id
_entity.type
_entity.pdbx_description
1 polymer ?
#
loop_
_entity_poly.entity_id
_entity_poly.type
_entity_poly.pdbx_seq_one_letter_code
_entity_poly.pdbx_strand_id
1 'polypeptide(L)'
;LFKAGIDAFAFNNVGNPFKESPIPYNTHDFERETIREFGKLFAFPSDDTWGFLSHSGTDSNMHGMYMGRTILRGRAGLLPKAYFTREAHYSVQILRDLLGLEGVMVETLPDGGMDPDDLTHKLAENANVPALVVATVGTTFKGAIDNVDHIREKLRGHASYLHVDAALFGGYLPFTPYAVEMSYQTSDATLSGRYDSIAVSCHKFFGFPSPAGLFITRQSLYEEFNAHFSQIHNPEYIHHVPGTITCSRDSVKPAEFYFFTTPSALARQAEDAQLILKNATYLLDQMHTHFPQLSAMRANPLSNTIYFRNPGDAIVDKYSLATMHLDVDNKPEGFAHVVVMPHVTRDVLTEFLTDLENR
;
A
#
# COMPACT_ATOMS: atom_id res chain seq x y z
N LEU A 1 24.40 12.45 -13.68
CA LEU A 1 23.86 13.57 -14.49
C LEU A 1 22.79 14.37 -13.75
N PHE A 2 21.85 13.71 -13.06
CA PHE A 2 20.75 14.40 -12.37
C PHE A 2 21.21 15.28 -11.19
N LYS A 3 22.28 14.93 -10.52
CA LYS A 3 22.85 15.72 -9.41
C LYS A 3 23.75 16.86 -9.84
N ALA A 4 24.18 16.93 -11.11
CA ALA A 4 25.08 17.98 -11.56
C ALA A 4 24.39 19.35 -11.50
N GLY A 5 24.84 20.20 -10.59
CA GLY A 5 24.33 21.56 -10.39
C GLY A 5 23.25 21.75 -9.32
N ILE A 6 22.61 20.67 -8.83
CA ILE A 6 21.65 20.76 -7.72
C ILE A 6 22.29 20.44 -6.35
N ASP A 7 23.47 19.83 -6.33
CA ASP A 7 24.24 19.55 -5.13
C ASP A 7 24.80 20.82 -4.43
N ALA A 8 24.73 21.97 -5.11
CA ALA A 8 25.08 23.26 -4.54
C ALA A 8 23.96 23.86 -3.65
N PHE A 9 22.74 23.27 -3.65
CA PHE A 9 21.60 23.81 -2.95
C PHE A 9 20.97 22.74 -2.02
N ALA A 10 20.51 23.19 -0.85
CA ALA A 10 19.78 22.32 0.09
C ALA A 10 18.30 22.28 -0.29
N PHE A 11 17.93 21.39 -1.21
CA PHE A 11 16.54 21.14 -1.54
C PHE A 11 15.85 20.34 -0.43
N ASN A 12 14.68 20.77 0.03
CA ASN A 12 13.93 20.09 1.07
C ASN A 12 12.43 20.39 0.99
N ASN A 13 11.62 19.37 0.88
CA ASN A 13 10.16 19.48 0.98
C ASN A 13 9.75 19.39 2.45
N VAL A 14 9.68 20.55 3.12
CA VAL A 14 9.29 20.65 4.53
C VAL A 14 7.82 21.04 4.65
N GLY A 15 7.09 20.34 5.53
CA GLY A 15 5.74 20.68 5.88
C GLY A 15 4.69 20.23 4.87
N ASN A 16 3.55 20.91 4.89
CA ASN A 16 2.39 20.58 4.05
C ASN A 16 2.64 20.99 2.59
N PRO A 17 2.61 20.06 1.61
CA PRO A 17 2.85 20.39 0.19
C PRO A 17 1.79 21.34 -0.40
N PHE A 18 0.61 21.46 0.24
CA PHE A 18 -0.48 22.35 -0.19
C PHE A 18 -0.43 23.73 0.45
N LYS A 19 0.63 24.04 1.19
CA LYS A 19 0.91 25.37 1.74
C LYS A 19 2.19 25.93 1.15
N GLU A 20 2.35 27.25 1.22
CA GLU A 20 3.60 27.90 0.84
C GLU A 20 4.73 27.43 1.76
N SER A 21 5.84 27.02 1.16
CA SER A 21 7.01 26.55 1.91
C SER A 21 7.90 27.73 2.31
N PRO A 22 8.38 27.79 3.57
CA PRO A 22 9.38 28.77 3.97
C PRO A 22 10.77 28.45 3.40
N ILE A 23 10.96 27.25 2.87
CA ILE A 23 12.20 26.82 2.22
C ILE A 23 12.10 27.12 0.72
N PRO A 24 12.94 28.02 0.17
CA PRO A 24 12.82 28.48 -1.22
C PRO A 24 13.13 27.36 -2.23
N TYR A 25 14.03 26.44 -1.89
CA TYR A 25 14.40 25.30 -2.74
C TYR A 25 13.58 24.06 -2.37
N ASN A 26 12.41 23.96 -2.96
CA ASN A 26 11.49 22.83 -2.79
C ASN A 26 10.86 22.43 -4.12
N THR A 27 10.14 21.31 -4.13
CA THR A 27 9.42 20.79 -5.29
C THR A 27 7.96 20.47 -4.94
N HIS A 28 7.36 21.24 -4.03
CA HIS A 28 5.96 21.06 -3.64
C HIS A 28 4.99 21.16 -4.81
N ASP A 29 5.30 21.95 -5.85
CA ASP A 29 4.46 22.03 -7.05
C ASP A 29 4.36 20.68 -7.77
N PHE A 30 5.48 19.99 -7.98
CA PHE A 30 5.52 18.66 -8.57
C PHE A 30 4.85 17.62 -7.66
N GLU A 31 5.07 17.74 -6.34
CA GLU A 31 4.44 16.87 -5.35
C GLU A 31 2.91 16.98 -5.40
N ARG A 32 2.37 18.22 -5.42
CA ARG A 32 0.92 18.47 -5.53
C ARG A 32 0.32 17.91 -6.81
N GLU A 33 0.97 18.13 -7.96
CA GLU A 33 0.49 17.60 -9.22
C GLU A 33 0.45 16.06 -9.21
N THR A 34 1.51 15.43 -8.69
CA THR A 34 1.57 13.98 -8.52
C THR A 34 0.42 13.49 -7.63
N ILE A 35 0.19 14.12 -6.47
CA ILE A 35 -0.92 13.76 -5.57
C ILE A 35 -2.28 13.90 -6.26
N ARG A 36 -2.50 14.97 -7.05
CA ARG A 36 -3.75 15.18 -7.79
C ARG A 36 -3.98 14.11 -8.85
N GLU A 37 -2.93 13.71 -9.59
CA GLU A 37 -3.06 12.64 -10.59
C GLU A 37 -3.38 11.30 -9.96
N PHE A 38 -2.70 10.93 -8.86
CA PHE A 38 -3.04 9.70 -8.12
C PHE A 38 -4.39 9.80 -7.42
N GLY A 39 -4.78 10.98 -6.92
CA GLY A 39 -6.12 11.20 -6.42
C GLY A 39 -7.20 10.89 -7.47
N LYS A 40 -7.00 11.29 -8.72
CA LYS A 40 -7.89 10.94 -9.84
C LYS A 40 -7.90 9.43 -10.11
N LEU A 41 -6.72 8.78 -10.14
CA LEU A 41 -6.61 7.34 -10.37
C LEU A 41 -7.32 6.51 -9.28
N PHE A 42 -7.30 6.96 -8.04
CA PHE A 42 -8.03 6.34 -6.93
C PHE A 42 -9.43 6.89 -6.73
N ALA A 43 -9.90 7.74 -7.65
CA ALA A 43 -11.22 8.36 -7.63
C ALA A 43 -11.56 9.13 -6.33
N PHE A 44 -10.57 9.81 -5.75
CA PHE A 44 -10.82 10.80 -4.70
C PHE A 44 -11.50 12.05 -5.28
N PRO A 45 -12.34 12.75 -4.50
CA PRO A 45 -12.89 14.04 -4.91
C PRO A 45 -11.76 15.05 -5.15
N SER A 46 -11.79 15.74 -6.29
CA SER A 46 -10.70 16.64 -6.70
C SER A 46 -10.49 17.84 -5.77
N ASP A 47 -11.55 18.27 -5.09
CA ASP A 47 -11.60 19.37 -4.13
C ASP A 47 -11.39 18.91 -2.67
N ASP A 48 -11.37 17.60 -2.41
CA ASP A 48 -11.18 17.02 -1.08
C ASP A 48 -10.05 15.98 -1.07
N THR A 49 -8.97 16.23 -1.82
CA THR A 49 -7.79 15.34 -1.88
C THR A 49 -6.59 15.99 -1.24
N TRP A 50 -5.98 15.30 -0.28
CA TRP A 50 -4.71 15.64 0.36
C TRP A 50 -3.76 14.44 0.35
N GLY A 51 -2.48 14.70 0.33
CA GLY A 51 -1.45 13.66 0.40
C GLY A 51 -0.05 14.22 0.33
N PHE A 52 0.92 13.34 0.32
CA PHE A 52 2.33 13.67 0.16
C PHE A 52 3.12 12.47 -0.36
N LEU A 53 4.30 12.72 -0.92
CA LEU A 53 5.27 11.69 -1.27
C LEU A 53 6.16 11.39 -0.06
N SER A 54 6.13 10.15 0.38
CA SER A 54 6.86 9.64 1.54
C SER A 54 8.16 8.93 1.13
N HIS A 55 8.98 8.58 2.10
CA HIS A 55 10.22 7.85 1.86
C HIS A 55 10.01 6.38 1.47
N SER A 56 8.87 5.79 1.83
CA SER A 56 8.54 4.39 1.53
C SER A 56 7.07 4.09 1.81
N GLY A 57 6.58 2.90 1.41
CA GLY A 57 5.25 2.43 1.83
C GLY A 57 5.11 2.32 3.35
N THR A 58 6.18 1.95 4.07
CA THR A 58 6.16 1.93 5.54
C THR A 58 5.98 3.33 6.13
N ASP A 59 6.62 4.36 5.56
CA ASP A 59 6.44 5.76 5.99
C ASP A 59 5.00 6.24 5.71
N SER A 60 4.44 5.86 4.55
CA SER A 60 3.03 6.14 4.23
C SER A 60 2.07 5.44 5.19
N ASN A 61 2.29 4.14 5.49
CA ASN A 61 1.49 3.38 6.44
C ASN A 61 1.61 3.97 7.87
N MET A 62 2.81 4.38 8.27
CA MET A 62 3.03 5.05 9.56
C MET A 62 2.17 6.30 9.67
N HIS A 63 2.15 7.13 8.62
CA HIS A 63 1.35 8.34 8.62
C HIS A 63 -0.15 8.02 8.67
N GLY A 64 -0.63 7.07 7.88
CA GLY A 64 -2.04 6.63 7.88
C GLY A 64 -2.50 6.10 9.23
N MET A 65 -1.69 5.23 9.84
CA MET A 65 -1.99 4.68 11.17
C MET A 65 -1.92 5.75 12.27
N TYR A 66 -0.95 6.67 12.22
CA TYR A 66 -0.84 7.78 13.17
C TYR A 66 -1.99 8.76 13.04
N MET A 67 -2.39 9.07 11.82
CA MET A 67 -3.54 9.91 11.52
C MET A 67 -4.83 9.31 12.07
N GLY A 68 -5.09 8.03 11.77
CA GLY A 68 -6.24 7.30 12.30
C GLY A 68 -6.25 7.22 13.83
N ARG A 69 -5.10 6.91 14.45
CA ARG A 69 -4.91 6.94 15.91
C ARG A 69 -5.27 8.31 16.50
N THR A 70 -4.79 9.37 15.89
CA THR A 70 -4.94 10.73 16.40
C THR A 70 -6.40 11.21 16.30
N ILE A 71 -7.03 11.00 15.13
CA ILE A 71 -8.43 11.33 14.89
C ILE A 71 -9.34 10.55 15.84
N LEU A 72 -9.17 9.22 15.92
CA LEU A 72 -10.02 8.39 16.78
C LEU A 72 -9.87 8.73 18.26
N ARG A 73 -8.63 8.97 18.72
CA ARG A 73 -8.39 9.44 20.08
C ARG A 73 -9.05 10.80 20.34
N GLY A 74 -8.99 11.71 19.38
CA GLY A 74 -9.65 13.03 19.49
C GLY A 74 -11.17 12.92 19.61
N ARG A 75 -11.79 12.04 18.81
CA ARG A 75 -13.24 11.81 18.80
C ARG A 75 -13.75 11.08 20.03
N ALA A 76 -13.04 10.05 20.50
CA ALA A 76 -13.51 9.13 21.53
C ALA A 76 -12.86 9.33 22.91
N GLY A 77 -11.78 10.10 23.00
CA GLY A 77 -10.99 10.24 24.23
C GLY A 77 -10.14 9.00 24.58
N LEU A 78 -10.19 7.95 23.76
CA LEU A 78 -9.51 6.68 23.95
C LEU A 78 -8.59 6.38 22.77
N LEU A 79 -7.48 5.67 23.04
CA LEU A 79 -6.67 5.09 21.96
C LEU A 79 -7.43 3.97 21.26
N PRO A 80 -7.41 3.92 19.92
CA PRO A 80 -8.01 2.80 19.19
C PRO A 80 -7.21 1.52 19.37
N LYS A 81 -7.83 0.37 19.13
CA LYS A 81 -7.14 -0.88 18.86
C LYS A 81 -6.85 -1.00 17.36
N ALA A 82 -5.70 -1.58 17.00
CA ALA A 82 -5.29 -1.80 15.63
C ALA A 82 -5.67 -3.20 15.15
N TYR A 83 -6.53 -3.30 14.13
CA TYR A 83 -7.01 -4.56 13.55
C TYR A 83 -6.28 -4.81 12.24
N PHE A 84 -5.68 -5.98 12.08
CA PHE A 84 -4.93 -6.41 10.89
C PHE A 84 -4.81 -7.94 10.87
N THR A 85 -4.44 -8.52 9.72
CA THR A 85 -4.24 -9.96 9.59
C THR A 85 -2.78 -10.36 9.72
N ARG A 86 -2.51 -11.66 9.86
CA ARG A 86 -1.15 -12.22 9.81
C ARG A 86 -0.48 -12.05 8.44
N GLU A 87 -1.26 -11.90 7.37
CA GLU A 87 -0.79 -11.69 6.00
C GLU A 87 -0.40 -10.22 5.74
N ALA A 88 -0.73 -9.28 6.63
CA ALA A 88 -0.28 -7.90 6.54
C ALA A 88 1.25 -7.83 6.58
N HIS A 89 1.82 -6.85 5.89
CA HIS A 89 3.27 -6.64 5.90
C HIS A 89 3.78 -6.46 7.33
N TYR A 90 4.92 -7.07 7.67
CA TYR A 90 5.49 -7.07 9.03
C TYR A 90 5.65 -5.66 9.62
N SER A 91 5.79 -4.62 8.77
CA SER A 91 5.86 -3.23 9.22
C SER A 91 4.60 -2.78 9.97
N VAL A 92 3.42 -3.34 9.68
CA VAL A 92 2.17 -2.99 10.37
C VAL A 92 2.28 -3.31 11.86
N GLN A 93 2.87 -4.45 12.22
CA GLN A 93 3.11 -4.82 13.63
C GLN A 93 4.15 -3.91 14.29
N ILE A 94 5.22 -3.56 13.57
CA ILE A 94 6.22 -2.60 14.06
C ILE A 94 5.57 -1.23 14.31
N LEU A 95 4.76 -0.75 13.35
CA LEU A 95 4.08 0.53 13.47
C LEU A 95 3.03 0.55 14.58
N ARG A 96 2.27 -0.54 14.74
CA ARG A 96 1.34 -0.70 15.85
C ARG A 96 2.05 -0.57 17.20
N ASP A 97 3.21 -1.22 17.35
CA ASP A 97 4.02 -1.15 18.57
C ASP A 97 4.59 0.26 18.79
N LEU A 98 5.20 0.85 17.76
CA LEU A 98 5.73 2.22 17.78
C LEU A 98 4.66 3.26 18.18
N LEU A 99 3.43 3.08 17.72
CA LEU A 99 2.30 3.97 18.02
C LEU A 99 1.63 3.68 19.37
N GLY A 100 2.10 2.68 20.10
CA GLY A 100 1.56 2.27 21.40
C GLY A 100 0.13 1.75 21.33
N LEU A 101 -0.25 1.09 20.23
CA LEU A 101 -1.58 0.55 20.02
C LEU A 101 -1.65 -0.94 20.42
N GLU A 102 -2.75 -1.32 21.06
CA GLU A 102 -3.09 -2.73 21.22
C GLU A 102 -3.48 -3.34 19.89
N GLY A 103 -2.85 -4.47 19.52
CA GLY A 103 -3.14 -5.19 18.28
C GLY A 103 -4.24 -6.21 18.46
N VAL A 104 -5.17 -6.26 17.49
CA VAL A 104 -6.18 -7.31 17.37
C VAL A 104 -5.94 -8.04 16.06
N MET A 105 -5.44 -9.26 16.17
CA MET A 105 -5.20 -10.11 15.00
C MET A 105 -6.52 -10.66 14.48
N VAL A 106 -6.87 -10.35 13.24
CA VAL A 106 -8.05 -10.89 12.55
C VAL A 106 -7.63 -12.10 11.73
N GLU A 107 -8.44 -13.16 11.76
CA GLU A 107 -8.19 -14.36 10.97
C GLU A 107 -8.31 -14.09 9.47
N THR A 108 -7.79 -15.03 8.68
CA THR A 108 -7.82 -14.92 7.21
C THR A 108 -8.68 -16.01 6.61
N LEU A 109 -9.32 -15.67 5.50
CA LEU A 109 -9.94 -16.64 4.58
C LEU A 109 -8.87 -17.56 3.94
N PRO A 110 -9.24 -18.67 3.32
CA PRO A 110 -8.30 -19.58 2.66
C PRO A 110 -7.41 -18.93 1.59
N ASP A 111 -7.91 -17.89 0.91
CA ASP A 111 -7.15 -17.10 -0.07
C ASP A 111 -6.14 -16.13 0.56
N GLY A 112 -6.21 -15.92 1.88
CA GLY A 112 -5.36 -15.03 2.65
C GLY A 112 -5.92 -13.62 2.88
N GLY A 113 -7.12 -13.32 2.39
CA GLY A 113 -7.83 -12.07 2.71
C GLY A 113 -8.39 -12.06 4.13
N MET A 114 -8.64 -10.88 4.67
CA MET A 114 -9.23 -10.71 6.01
C MET A 114 -10.62 -11.37 6.08
N ASP A 115 -10.86 -12.16 7.13
CA ASP A 115 -12.16 -12.75 7.39
C ASP A 115 -13.11 -11.68 7.99
N PRO A 116 -14.17 -11.27 7.26
CA PRO A 116 -15.10 -10.26 7.73
C PRO A 116 -15.98 -10.71 8.91
N ASP A 117 -16.18 -12.00 9.09
CA ASP A 117 -16.98 -12.53 10.18
C ASP A 117 -16.16 -12.56 11.48
N ASP A 118 -14.89 -12.94 11.42
CA ASP A 118 -13.98 -12.82 12.55
C ASP A 118 -13.73 -11.35 12.93
N LEU A 119 -13.61 -10.45 11.94
CA LEU A 119 -13.56 -9.00 12.21
C LEU A 119 -14.80 -8.54 12.99
N THR A 120 -16.00 -8.97 12.58
CA THR A 120 -17.26 -8.63 13.25
C THR A 120 -17.27 -9.09 14.70
N HIS A 121 -16.83 -10.32 14.95
CA HIS A 121 -16.75 -10.89 16.29
C HIS A 121 -15.80 -10.08 17.18
N LYS A 122 -14.61 -9.77 16.69
CA LYS A 122 -13.59 -9.01 17.42
C LYS A 122 -13.97 -7.54 17.65
N LEU A 123 -14.71 -6.93 16.72
CA LEU A 123 -15.32 -5.61 16.94
C LEU A 123 -16.38 -5.64 18.04
N ALA A 124 -17.20 -6.68 18.09
CA ALA A 124 -18.20 -6.84 19.15
C ALA A 124 -17.57 -7.03 20.55
N GLU A 125 -16.49 -7.79 20.64
CA GLU A 125 -15.71 -7.92 21.89
C GLU A 125 -15.12 -6.59 22.37
N ASN A 126 -14.89 -5.65 21.47
CA ASN A 126 -14.29 -4.34 21.74
C ASN A 126 -15.22 -3.18 21.41
N ALA A 127 -16.55 -3.36 21.57
CA ALA A 127 -17.58 -2.43 21.10
C ALA A 127 -17.43 -0.97 21.58
N ASN A 128 -16.78 -0.75 22.73
CA ASN A 128 -16.58 0.59 23.31
C ASN A 128 -15.20 1.20 22.99
N VAL A 129 -14.38 0.53 22.20
CA VAL A 129 -13.03 1.00 21.84
C VAL A 129 -12.98 1.29 20.34
N PRO A 130 -12.52 2.47 19.91
CA PRO A 130 -12.41 2.77 18.49
C PRO A 130 -11.50 1.77 17.75
N ALA A 131 -11.82 1.49 16.48
CA ALA A 131 -11.11 0.56 15.64
C ALA A 131 -10.29 1.28 14.56
N LEU A 132 -8.96 1.12 14.59
CA LEU A 132 -8.08 1.42 13.47
C LEU A 132 -7.86 0.13 12.68
N VAL A 133 -8.48 0.00 11.51
CA VAL A 133 -8.33 -1.19 10.67
C VAL A 133 -7.32 -0.92 9.57
N VAL A 134 -6.35 -1.82 9.40
CA VAL A 134 -5.42 -1.81 8.28
C VAL A 134 -5.79 -2.95 7.35
N ALA A 135 -6.40 -2.62 6.22
CA ALA A 135 -6.73 -3.55 5.16
C ALA A 135 -5.58 -3.60 4.14
N THR A 136 -5.16 -4.79 3.74
CA THR A 136 -4.07 -4.97 2.77
C THR A 136 -4.63 -5.34 1.40
N VAL A 137 -4.30 -4.54 0.39
CA VAL A 137 -4.62 -4.84 -1.01
C VAL A 137 -3.34 -5.27 -1.73
N GLY A 138 -3.14 -6.58 -1.75
CA GLY A 138 -1.92 -7.24 -2.21
C GLY A 138 -0.98 -7.61 -1.07
N THR A 139 -1.32 -8.69 -0.32
CA THR A 139 -0.46 -9.20 0.76
C THR A 139 0.90 -9.66 0.23
N THR A 140 1.93 -9.52 1.05
CA THR A 140 3.33 -9.67 0.62
C THR A 140 3.63 -11.03 0.02
N PHE A 141 3.14 -12.13 0.60
CA PHE A 141 3.51 -13.46 0.16
C PHE A 141 2.53 -14.07 -0.85
N LYS A 142 1.22 -13.98 -0.60
CA LYS A 142 0.19 -14.60 -1.45
C LYS A 142 -0.39 -13.64 -2.50
N GLY A 143 -0.27 -12.32 -2.29
CA GLY A 143 -0.97 -11.34 -3.13
C GLY A 143 -2.49 -11.39 -2.91
N ALA A 144 -2.93 -11.69 -1.68
CA ALA A 144 -4.34 -11.66 -1.30
C ALA A 144 -4.86 -10.22 -1.17
N ILE A 145 -6.18 -10.07 -1.19
CA ILE A 145 -6.86 -8.79 -1.09
C ILE A 145 -7.87 -8.86 0.07
N ASP A 146 -7.73 -7.96 1.01
CA ASP A 146 -8.76 -7.70 2.01
C ASP A 146 -9.92 -6.95 1.32
N ASN A 147 -11.13 -7.49 1.39
CA ASN A 147 -12.29 -6.88 0.75
C ASN A 147 -12.70 -5.61 1.48
N VAL A 148 -12.29 -4.46 0.93
CA VAL A 148 -12.48 -3.15 1.54
C VAL A 148 -13.96 -2.82 1.74
N ASP A 149 -14.85 -3.23 0.82
CA ASP A 149 -16.29 -2.97 0.94
C ASP A 149 -16.92 -3.78 2.08
N HIS A 150 -16.58 -5.07 2.19
CA HIS A 150 -17.06 -5.90 3.30
C HIS A 150 -16.54 -5.39 4.64
N ILE A 151 -15.26 -5.00 4.72
CA ILE A 151 -14.68 -4.42 5.95
C ILE A 151 -15.42 -3.12 6.31
N ARG A 152 -15.63 -2.23 5.34
CA ARG A 152 -16.34 -0.96 5.57
C ARG A 152 -17.78 -1.20 6.04
N GLU A 153 -18.45 -2.21 5.49
CA GLU A 153 -19.79 -2.61 5.93
C GLU A 153 -19.79 -3.07 7.40
N LYS A 154 -18.83 -3.93 7.80
CA LYS A 154 -18.71 -4.42 9.18
C LYS A 154 -18.36 -3.31 10.18
N LEU A 155 -17.75 -2.23 9.71
CA LEU A 155 -17.42 -1.05 10.54
C LEU A 155 -18.60 -0.09 10.75
N ARG A 156 -19.78 -0.33 10.15
CA ARG A 156 -20.96 0.53 10.34
C ARG A 156 -21.38 0.61 11.79
N GLY A 157 -21.56 1.83 12.27
CA GLY A 157 -21.95 2.09 13.66
C GLY A 157 -20.81 1.95 14.68
N HIS A 158 -19.61 1.58 14.24
CA HIS A 158 -18.41 1.55 15.07
C HIS A 158 -17.54 2.78 14.82
N ALA A 159 -17.03 3.40 15.88
CA ALA A 159 -16.05 4.48 15.74
C ALA A 159 -14.77 3.93 15.11
N SER A 160 -14.53 4.22 13.84
CA SER A 160 -13.49 3.54 13.07
C SER A 160 -12.74 4.45 12.12
N TYR A 161 -11.54 4.01 11.74
CA TYR A 161 -10.71 4.53 10.67
C TYR A 161 -10.16 3.36 9.85
N LEU A 162 -10.40 3.35 8.55
CA LEU A 162 -9.95 2.30 7.65
C LEU A 162 -8.79 2.80 6.78
N HIS A 163 -7.60 2.31 7.06
CA HIS A 163 -6.39 2.55 6.27
C HIS A 163 -6.16 1.40 5.31
N VAL A 164 -5.89 1.71 4.04
CA VAL A 164 -5.56 0.70 3.02
C VAL A 164 -4.06 0.69 2.75
N ASP A 165 -3.41 -0.42 3.09
CA ASP A 165 -2.06 -0.73 2.63
C ASP A 165 -2.12 -1.36 1.24
N ALA A 166 -1.94 -0.56 0.21
CA ALA A 166 -1.87 -0.97 -1.19
C ALA A 166 -0.44 -0.93 -1.73
N ALA A 167 0.55 -1.15 -0.87
CA ALA A 167 1.96 -1.02 -1.21
C ALA A 167 2.37 -1.81 -2.46
N LEU A 168 1.77 -2.98 -2.70
CA LEU A 168 2.04 -3.81 -3.86
C LEU A 168 1.10 -3.49 -5.03
N PHE A 169 -0.21 -3.52 -4.81
CA PHE A 169 -1.20 -3.47 -5.90
C PHE A 169 -1.61 -2.05 -6.29
N GLY A 170 -1.45 -1.07 -5.41
CA GLY A 170 -1.81 0.34 -5.66
C GLY A 170 -1.06 0.99 -6.83
N GLY A 171 0.09 0.42 -7.21
CA GLY A 171 0.85 0.89 -8.35
C GLY A 171 0.26 0.47 -9.70
N TYR A 172 -0.34 -0.71 -9.83
CA TYR A 172 -0.78 -1.23 -11.13
C TYR A 172 -2.29 -1.43 -11.28
N LEU A 173 -3.02 -1.78 -10.22
CA LEU A 173 -4.47 -2.01 -10.34
C LEU A 173 -5.25 -0.83 -10.93
N PRO A 174 -4.93 0.44 -10.62
CA PRO A 174 -5.62 1.59 -11.21
C PRO A 174 -5.54 1.65 -12.75
N PHE A 175 -4.55 0.99 -13.34
CA PHE A 175 -4.32 0.94 -14.78
C PHE A 175 -4.92 -0.30 -15.47
N THR A 176 -5.73 -1.07 -14.74
CA THR A 176 -6.37 -2.30 -15.22
C THR A 176 -7.89 -2.15 -15.24
N PRO A 177 -8.64 -3.09 -15.86
CA PRO A 177 -10.09 -3.16 -15.72
C PRO A 177 -10.58 -3.32 -14.27
N TYR A 178 -9.69 -3.60 -13.34
CA TYR A 178 -9.95 -3.77 -11.91
C TYR A 178 -9.69 -2.51 -11.08
N ALA A 179 -9.59 -1.35 -11.72
CA ALA A 179 -9.35 -0.06 -11.04
C ALA A 179 -10.39 0.24 -9.94
N VAL A 180 -11.60 -0.31 -10.06
CA VAL A 180 -12.67 -0.19 -9.07
C VAL A 180 -12.25 -0.71 -7.68
N GLU A 181 -11.38 -1.71 -7.62
CA GLU A 181 -10.88 -2.27 -6.35
C GLU A 181 -10.07 -1.24 -5.54
N MET A 182 -9.46 -0.29 -6.22
CA MET A 182 -8.68 0.79 -5.63
C MET A 182 -9.47 2.09 -5.45
N SER A 183 -10.71 2.17 -6.00
CA SER A 183 -11.51 3.38 -5.96
C SER A 183 -11.88 3.78 -4.54
N TYR A 184 -11.70 5.06 -4.23
CA TYR A 184 -12.21 5.68 -3.01
C TYR A 184 -13.75 5.79 -3.03
N GLN A 185 -14.35 5.94 -4.23
CA GLN A 185 -15.79 6.12 -4.37
C GLN A 185 -16.55 4.88 -3.96
N THR A 186 -17.72 5.11 -3.36
CA THR A 186 -18.69 4.08 -3.00
C THR A 186 -20.04 4.40 -3.61
N SER A 187 -20.82 3.36 -3.91
CA SER A 187 -22.23 3.50 -4.31
C SER A 187 -23.15 3.76 -3.10
N ASP A 188 -22.65 3.61 -1.88
CA ASP A 188 -23.39 3.84 -0.66
C ASP A 188 -23.36 5.32 -0.25
N ALA A 189 -24.48 6.02 -0.48
CA ALA A 189 -24.62 7.44 -0.15
C ALA A 189 -24.51 7.78 1.36
N THR A 190 -24.54 6.77 2.24
CA THR A 190 -24.36 6.97 3.68
C THR A 190 -22.89 7.01 4.11
N LEU A 191 -21.98 6.61 3.23
CA LEU A 191 -20.54 6.60 3.45
C LEU A 191 -19.87 7.76 2.71
N SER A 192 -18.86 8.35 3.33
CA SER A 192 -18.04 9.38 2.68
C SER A 192 -17.03 8.80 1.67
N GLY A 193 -16.75 7.49 1.76
CA GLY A 193 -15.84 6.75 0.90
C GLY A 193 -15.62 5.33 1.39
N ARG A 194 -14.99 4.49 0.57
CA ARG A 194 -14.71 3.09 0.88
C ARG A 194 -13.68 2.93 2.00
N TYR A 195 -12.74 3.86 2.11
CA TYR A 195 -11.68 3.88 3.12
C TYR A 195 -11.33 5.33 3.50
N ASP A 196 -10.49 5.52 4.51
CA ASP A 196 -10.14 6.85 5.00
C ASP A 196 -8.79 7.34 4.45
N SER A 197 -7.84 6.43 4.24
CA SER A 197 -6.54 6.72 3.61
C SER A 197 -5.94 5.52 2.90
N ILE A 198 -5.00 5.78 2.00
CA ILE A 198 -4.30 4.76 1.22
C ILE A 198 -2.81 5.03 1.17
N ALA A 199 -2.01 3.97 1.23
CA ALA A 199 -0.57 3.96 1.07
C ALA A 199 -0.12 3.09 -0.11
N VAL A 200 0.82 3.58 -0.92
CA VAL A 200 1.40 2.86 -2.07
C VAL A 200 2.92 2.89 -1.99
N SER A 201 3.60 1.79 -2.35
CA SER A 201 5.05 1.76 -2.54
C SER A 201 5.42 2.05 -3.99
N CYS A 202 5.97 3.23 -4.26
CA CYS A 202 6.27 3.67 -5.62
C CYS A 202 7.49 2.97 -6.24
N HIS A 203 8.40 2.43 -5.42
CA HIS A 203 9.57 1.70 -5.89
C HIS A 203 9.26 0.26 -6.37
N LYS A 204 8.03 -0.23 -6.17
CA LYS A 204 7.61 -1.56 -6.66
C LYS A 204 7.24 -1.49 -8.14
N PHE A 205 6.00 -1.17 -8.47
CA PHE A 205 5.54 -1.16 -9.87
C PHE A 205 6.22 -0.09 -10.74
N PHE A 206 6.37 1.13 -10.24
CA PHE A 206 6.97 2.23 -11.01
C PHE A 206 8.50 2.12 -11.15
N GLY A 207 9.15 1.20 -10.43
CA GLY A 207 10.57 0.93 -10.59
C GLY A 207 11.50 2.06 -10.18
N PHE A 208 11.14 2.87 -9.18
CA PHE A 208 12.05 3.85 -8.62
C PHE A 208 13.33 3.18 -8.13
N PRO A 209 14.50 3.77 -8.38
CA PRO A 209 15.79 3.18 -8.01
C PRO A 209 16.06 3.19 -6.50
N SER A 210 15.24 3.90 -5.73
CA SER A 210 15.32 3.98 -4.28
C SER A 210 13.91 3.92 -3.67
N PRO A 211 13.75 3.53 -2.39
CA PRO A 211 12.46 3.49 -1.74
C PRO A 211 11.73 4.82 -1.86
N ALA A 212 10.46 4.76 -2.24
CA ALA A 212 9.54 5.87 -2.34
C ALA A 212 8.12 5.38 -2.03
N GLY A 213 7.30 6.24 -1.44
CA GLY A 213 5.91 5.96 -1.13
C GLY A 213 4.99 7.14 -1.45
N LEU A 214 3.72 6.83 -1.51
CA LEU A 214 2.64 7.79 -1.72
C LEU A 214 1.59 7.56 -0.64
N PHE A 215 1.16 8.64 0.01
CA PHE A 215 0.05 8.66 0.94
C PHE A 215 -1.04 9.59 0.43
N ILE A 216 -2.29 9.13 0.40
CA ILE A 216 -3.46 9.94 0.03
C ILE A 216 -4.59 9.74 1.03
N THR A 217 -5.27 10.83 1.33
CA THR A 217 -6.48 10.90 2.16
C THR A 217 -7.34 12.09 1.71
N ARG A 218 -8.50 12.29 2.35
CA ARG A 218 -9.28 13.51 2.13
C ARG A 218 -8.68 14.71 2.84
N GLN A 219 -8.78 15.87 2.19
CA GLN A 219 -8.40 17.16 2.78
C GLN A 219 -9.13 17.41 4.12
N SER A 220 -10.43 17.10 4.17
CA SER A 220 -11.26 17.25 5.39
C SER A 220 -10.77 16.38 6.57
N LEU A 221 -10.34 15.14 6.30
CA LEU A 221 -9.73 14.29 7.34
C LEU A 221 -8.33 14.79 7.76
N TYR A 222 -7.56 15.28 6.80
CA TYR A 222 -6.28 15.90 7.11
C TYR A 222 -6.45 17.14 8.00
N GLU A 223 -7.46 17.98 7.74
CA GLU A 223 -7.74 19.17 8.56
C GLU A 223 -8.13 18.79 9.99
N GLU A 224 -8.96 17.76 10.18
CA GLU A 224 -9.27 17.23 11.50
C GLU A 224 -8.02 16.71 12.23
N PHE A 225 -7.21 15.91 11.55
CA PHE A 225 -5.93 15.45 12.08
C PHE A 225 -5.03 16.64 12.47
N ASN A 226 -4.90 17.60 11.57
CA ASN A 226 -4.02 18.76 11.75
C ASN A 226 -4.44 19.64 12.93
N ALA A 227 -5.74 19.75 13.22
CA ALA A 227 -6.25 20.45 14.39
C ALA A 227 -5.74 19.84 15.71
N HIS A 228 -5.64 18.52 15.79
CA HIS A 228 -5.05 17.83 16.94
C HIS A 228 -3.52 17.89 16.94
N PHE A 229 -2.90 17.73 15.79
CA PHE A 229 -1.46 17.75 15.62
C PHE A 229 -0.85 19.12 15.96
N SER A 230 -1.54 20.21 15.63
CA SER A 230 -1.11 21.58 15.90
C SER A 230 -0.96 21.91 17.40
N GLN A 231 -1.67 21.16 18.27
CA GLN A 231 -1.56 21.35 19.73
C GLN A 231 -0.21 20.84 20.26
N ILE A 232 0.47 19.98 19.50
CA ILE A 232 1.75 19.37 19.88
C ILE A 232 2.91 19.99 19.08
N HIS A 233 2.65 20.30 17.80
CA HIS A 233 3.69 20.70 16.85
C HIS A 233 3.26 21.91 16.02
N ASN A 234 3.74 23.10 16.42
CA ASN A 234 3.52 24.34 15.70
C ASN A 234 4.81 25.18 15.65
N PRO A 235 5.80 24.76 14.87
CA PRO A 235 7.09 25.46 14.81
C PRO A 235 6.96 26.79 14.04
N GLU A 236 7.32 27.89 14.67
CA GLU A 236 7.20 29.26 14.11
C GLU A 236 7.94 29.41 12.78
N TYR A 237 9.13 28.79 12.63
CA TYR A 237 9.97 28.95 11.43
C TYR A 237 9.41 28.26 10.17
N ILE A 238 8.39 27.42 10.29
CA ILE A 238 7.71 26.78 9.15
C ILE A 238 6.48 27.59 8.70
N HIS A 239 6.01 28.54 9.54
CA HIS A 239 4.85 29.40 9.31
C HIS A 239 3.50 28.68 9.14
N HIS A 240 3.47 27.35 9.30
CA HIS A 240 2.27 26.54 9.32
C HIS A 240 2.54 25.21 10.06
N VAL A 241 1.47 24.52 10.45
CA VAL A 241 1.60 23.18 11.03
C VAL A 241 2.11 22.22 9.96
N PRO A 242 3.20 21.48 10.20
CA PRO A 242 3.83 20.62 9.18
C PRO A 242 2.88 19.59 8.61
N GLY A 243 2.08 18.94 9.47
CA GLY A 243 1.06 17.99 9.09
C GLY A 243 1.60 16.63 8.58
N THR A 244 2.92 16.44 8.54
CA THR A 244 3.59 15.18 8.19
C THR A 244 4.49 14.73 9.32
N ILE A 245 4.58 13.42 9.58
CA ILE A 245 5.46 12.86 10.62
C ILE A 245 6.92 13.07 10.23
N THR A 246 7.25 12.75 8.98
CA THR A 246 8.57 12.97 8.43
C THR A 246 8.73 14.44 8.06
N CYS A 247 9.53 15.16 8.85
CA CYS A 247 9.64 16.61 8.75
C CYS A 247 10.36 17.05 7.48
N SER A 248 11.57 16.53 7.23
CA SER A 248 12.35 16.77 6.02
C SER A 248 12.11 15.66 5.02
N ARG A 249 11.62 15.99 3.84
CA ARG A 249 11.31 15.01 2.80
C ARG A 249 12.17 15.25 1.56
N ASP A 250 12.39 14.17 0.82
CA ASP A 250 13.12 14.20 -0.45
C ASP A 250 12.40 15.12 -1.44
N SER A 251 13.11 16.10 -1.96
CA SER A 251 12.60 17.05 -2.94
C SER A 251 12.98 16.70 -4.38
N VAL A 252 13.84 15.70 -4.58
CA VAL A 252 14.21 15.21 -5.94
C VAL A 252 13.16 14.24 -6.45
N LYS A 253 12.70 13.33 -5.59
CA LYS A 253 11.69 12.32 -5.95
C LYS A 253 10.38 12.91 -6.50
N PRO A 254 9.79 13.99 -5.96
CA PRO A 254 8.61 14.58 -6.57
C PRO A 254 8.83 15.01 -8.03
N ALA A 255 9.98 15.61 -8.33
CA ALA A 255 10.33 15.99 -9.69
C ALA A 255 10.54 14.77 -10.61
N GLU A 256 11.22 13.72 -10.12
CA GLU A 256 11.35 12.45 -10.83
C GLU A 256 9.98 11.81 -11.06
N PHE A 257 9.15 11.73 -10.02
CA PHE A 257 7.85 11.07 -10.08
C PHE A 257 6.85 11.79 -11.00
N TYR A 258 6.98 13.11 -11.13
CA TYR A 258 6.17 13.90 -12.06
C TYR A 258 6.25 13.37 -13.51
N PHE A 259 7.40 12.85 -13.94
CA PHE A 259 7.55 12.24 -15.26
C PHE A 259 6.68 10.98 -15.44
N PHE A 260 6.35 10.27 -14.37
CA PHE A 260 5.45 9.10 -14.40
C PHE A 260 3.97 9.49 -14.52
N THR A 261 3.64 10.77 -14.37
CA THR A 261 2.26 11.30 -14.54
C THR A 261 2.02 11.92 -15.92
N THR A 262 3.02 11.90 -16.81
CA THR A 262 2.83 12.34 -18.19
C THR A 262 1.92 11.38 -18.96
N PRO A 263 1.13 11.86 -19.98
CA PRO A 263 0.23 11.00 -20.74
C PRO A 263 0.90 9.77 -21.35
N SER A 264 2.13 9.91 -21.85
CA SER A 264 2.89 8.79 -22.43
C SER A 264 3.32 7.77 -21.35
N ALA A 265 3.70 8.24 -20.17
CA ALA A 265 4.06 7.36 -19.07
C ALA A 265 2.82 6.62 -18.53
N LEU A 266 1.67 7.29 -18.37
CA LEU A 266 0.42 6.66 -17.95
C LEU A 266 -0.03 5.59 -18.95
N ALA A 267 0.08 5.85 -20.27
CA ALA A 267 -0.23 4.85 -21.30
C ALA A 267 0.67 3.61 -21.18
N ARG A 268 1.99 3.81 -20.99
CA ARG A 268 2.93 2.71 -20.80
C ARG A 268 2.65 1.92 -19.52
N GLN A 269 2.33 2.59 -18.42
CA GLN A 269 1.96 1.94 -17.17
C GLN A 269 0.71 1.06 -17.33
N ALA A 270 -0.26 1.50 -18.15
CA ALA A 270 -1.44 0.71 -18.45
C ALA A 270 -1.09 -0.56 -19.26
N GLU A 271 -0.16 -0.46 -20.21
CA GLU A 271 0.36 -1.62 -20.95
C GLU A 271 1.13 -2.58 -20.02
N ASP A 272 2.04 -2.05 -19.21
CA ASP A 272 2.82 -2.83 -18.24
C ASP A 272 1.92 -3.54 -17.21
N ALA A 273 0.89 -2.85 -16.69
CA ALA A 273 -0.07 -3.41 -15.73
C ALA A 273 -0.85 -4.59 -16.31
N GLN A 274 -1.27 -4.50 -17.58
CA GLN A 274 -1.93 -5.62 -18.26
C GLN A 274 -0.95 -6.77 -18.55
N LEU A 275 0.28 -6.44 -18.92
CA LEU A 275 1.30 -7.43 -19.23
C LEU A 275 1.69 -8.27 -18.02
N ILE A 276 1.87 -7.66 -16.84
CA ILE A 276 2.20 -8.39 -15.62
C ILE A 276 1.09 -9.38 -15.24
N LEU A 277 -0.19 -9.02 -15.39
CA LEU A 277 -1.31 -9.94 -15.12
C LEU A 277 -1.37 -11.08 -16.13
N LYS A 278 -1.11 -10.82 -17.42
CA LYS A 278 -1.03 -11.86 -18.48
C LYS A 278 0.14 -12.80 -18.21
N ASN A 279 1.29 -12.27 -17.80
CA ASN A 279 2.47 -13.07 -17.49
C ASN A 279 2.26 -13.91 -16.22
N ALA A 280 1.59 -13.37 -15.19
CA ALA A 280 1.23 -14.13 -14.00
C ALA A 280 0.28 -15.31 -14.33
N THR A 281 -0.72 -15.07 -15.17
CA THR A 281 -1.62 -16.13 -15.64
C THR A 281 -0.84 -17.21 -16.42
N TYR A 282 0.02 -16.79 -17.33
CA TYR A 282 0.85 -17.74 -18.07
C TYR A 282 1.74 -18.60 -17.16
N LEU A 283 2.42 -17.97 -16.19
CA LEU A 283 3.26 -18.72 -15.25
C LEU A 283 2.44 -19.76 -14.51
N LEU A 284 1.28 -19.39 -14.00
CA LEU A 284 0.38 -20.31 -13.30
C LEU A 284 -0.04 -21.50 -14.18
N ASP A 285 -0.46 -21.22 -15.43
CA ASP A 285 -0.89 -22.25 -16.38
C ASP A 285 0.24 -23.23 -16.72
N GLN A 286 1.46 -22.71 -16.97
CA GLN A 286 2.61 -23.53 -17.22
C GLN A 286 3.00 -24.39 -16.00
N MET A 287 2.94 -23.81 -14.80
CA MET A 287 3.24 -24.56 -13.58
C MET A 287 2.20 -25.65 -13.32
N HIS A 288 0.91 -25.40 -13.55
CA HIS A 288 -0.13 -26.43 -13.43
C HIS A 288 0.07 -27.58 -14.43
N THR A 289 0.50 -27.26 -15.64
CA THR A 289 0.66 -28.25 -16.73
C THR A 289 1.91 -29.09 -16.53
N HIS A 290 3.05 -28.48 -16.22
CA HIS A 290 4.35 -29.12 -16.25
C HIS A 290 4.90 -29.46 -14.85
N PHE A 291 4.42 -28.78 -13.78
CA PHE A 291 4.93 -28.95 -12.42
C PHE A 291 3.80 -29.09 -11.38
N PRO A 292 2.82 -30.01 -11.59
CA PRO A 292 1.67 -30.16 -10.68
C PRO A 292 2.08 -30.50 -9.24
N GLN A 293 3.26 -31.12 -9.04
CA GLN A 293 3.82 -31.43 -7.73
C GLN A 293 4.17 -30.18 -6.90
N LEU A 294 4.39 -29.04 -7.55
CA LEU A 294 4.66 -27.78 -6.86
C LEU A 294 3.38 -27.09 -6.37
N SER A 295 2.21 -27.55 -6.77
CA SER A 295 0.92 -27.04 -6.32
C SER A 295 0.84 -25.52 -6.39
N ALA A 296 1.19 -24.94 -7.55
CA ALA A 296 1.20 -23.50 -7.75
C ALA A 296 -0.19 -22.89 -7.55
N MET A 297 -0.24 -21.75 -6.88
CA MET A 297 -1.47 -21.07 -6.50
C MET A 297 -1.37 -19.57 -6.77
N ARG A 298 -2.53 -18.95 -6.95
CA ARG A 298 -2.72 -17.51 -7.06
C ARG A 298 -3.94 -17.15 -6.23
N ALA A 299 -3.80 -16.23 -5.28
CA ALA A 299 -4.85 -15.89 -4.32
C ALA A 299 -6.14 -15.38 -5.01
N ASN A 300 -5.99 -14.60 -6.08
CA ASN A 300 -7.10 -14.06 -6.86
C ASN A 300 -6.64 -13.66 -8.27
N PRO A 301 -7.55 -13.45 -9.25
CA PRO A 301 -7.18 -13.09 -10.63
C PRO A 301 -6.47 -11.73 -10.79
N LEU A 302 -6.57 -10.84 -9.79
CA LEU A 302 -5.94 -9.52 -9.80
C LEU A 302 -4.48 -9.57 -9.31
N SER A 303 -4.09 -10.67 -8.66
CA SER A 303 -2.74 -10.83 -8.12
C SER A 303 -1.70 -11.03 -9.22
N ASN A 304 -0.58 -10.35 -9.11
CA ASN A 304 0.62 -10.60 -9.89
C ASN A 304 1.59 -11.56 -9.19
N THR A 305 1.16 -12.18 -8.08
CA THR A 305 1.95 -13.10 -7.27
C THR A 305 1.50 -14.54 -7.49
N ILE A 306 2.44 -15.41 -7.80
CA ILE A 306 2.25 -16.87 -7.87
C ILE A 306 3.11 -17.50 -6.79
N TYR A 307 2.50 -18.28 -5.89
CA TYR A 307 3.21 -19.00 -4.83
C TYR A 307 3.02 -20.51 -4.99
N PHE A 308 4.05 -21.27 -4.62
CA PHE A 308 4.13 -22.70 -4.88
C PHE A 308 5.05 -23.36 -3.86
N ARG A 309 4.98 -24.69 -3.74
CA ARG A 309 5.89 -25.45 -2.87
C ARG A 309 7.33 -25.17 -3.22
N ASN A 310 8.20 -25.09 -2.19
CA ASN A 310 9.61 -24.76 -2.37
C ASN A 310 10.26 -25.66 -3.44
N PRO A 311 10.81 -25.07 -4.51
CA PRO A 311 11.39 -25.85 -5.62
C PRO A 311 12.81 -26.36 -5.34
N GLY A 312 13.37 -26.10 -4.17
CA GLY A 312 14.73 -26.43 -3.78
C GLY A 312 15.67 -25.23 -3.81
N ASP A 313 16.74 -25.28 -3.00
CA ASP A 313 17.63 -24.15 -2.72
C ASP A 313 18.29 -23.58 -3.98
N ALA A 314 18.70 -24.46 -4.92
CA ALA A 314 19.34 -24.01 -6.16
C ALA A 314 18.47 -23.05 -6.98
N ILE A 315 17.17 -23.29 -7.06
CA ILE A 315 16.22 -22.41 -7.76
C ILE A 315 15.93 -21.16 -6.92
N VAL A 316 15.73 -21.34 -5.61
CA VAL A 316 15.50 -20.24 -4.68
C VAL A 316 16.64 -19.22 -4.75
N ASP A 317 17.89 -19.69 -4.70
CA ASP A 317 19.08 -18.84 -4.72
C ASP A 317 19.28 -18.17 -6.09
N LYS A 318 19.15 -18.94 -7.20
CA LYS A 318 19.31 -18.41 -8.56
C LYS A 318 18.37 -17.26 -8.85
N TYR A 319 17.10 -17.37 -8.45
CA TYR A 319 16.06 -16.38 -8.72
C TYR A 319 15.76 -15.46 -7.54
N SER A 320 16.50 -15.59 -6.44
CA SER A 320 16.31 -14.83 -5.19
C SER A 320 14.83 -14.85 -4.71
N LEU A 321 14.23 -16.04 -4.73
CA LEU A 321 12.83 -16.20 -4.34
C LEU A 321 12.67 -16.02 -2.85
N ALA A 322 11.65 -15.26 -2.44
CA ALA A 322 11.26 -15.23 -1.05
C ALA A 322 10.55 -16.53 -0.66
N THR A 323 10.88 -17.06 0.51
CA THR A 323 10.31 -18.31 1.04
C THR A 323 9.59 -18.10 2.35
N MET A 324 8.57 -18.91 2.60
CA MET A 324 7.78 -18.91 3.83
C MET A 324 7.24 -20.32 4.11
N HIS A 325 6.98 -20.64 5.37
CA HIS A 325 6.23 -21.83 5.73
C HIS A 325 4.73 -21.48 5.80
N LEU A 326 3.93 -22.27 5.09
CA LEU A 326 2.47 -22.20 5.15
C LEU A 326 1.95 -23.49 5.78
N ASP A 327 0.86 -23.39 6.54
CA ASP A 327 0.21 -24.57 7.10
C ASP A 327 -0.62 -25.26 6.01
N VAL A 328 -0.28 -26.52 5.72
CA VAL A 328 -1.01 -27.39 4.82
C VAL A 328 -1.40 -28.65 5.64
N ASP A 329 -2.69 -28.90 5.78
CA ASP A 329 -3.21 -30.03 6.58
C ASP A 329 -2.63 -30.09 8.02
N ASN A 330 -2.51 -28.92 8.67
CA ASN A 330 -1.90 -28.73 10.00
C ASN A 330 -0.40 -29.09 10.08
N LYS A 331 0.32 -28.99 8.96
CA LYS A 331 1.78 -29.18 8.91
C LYS A 331 2.42 -27.97 8.20
N PRO A 332 3.52 -27.45 8.75
CA PRO A 332 4.27 -26.40 8.08
C PRO A 332 4.98 -26.97 6.84
N GLU A 333 4.62 -26.48 5.66
CA GLU A 333 5.31 -26.79 4.39
C GLU A 333 6.00 -25.54 3.86
N GLY A 334 7.20 -25.72 3.26
CA GLY A 334 7.95 -24.64 2.65
C GLY A 334 7.35 -24.24 1.29
N PHE A 335 7.11 -22.95 1.13
CA PHE A 335 6.66 -22.32 -0.12
C PHE A 335 7.65 -21.26 -0.58
N ALA A 336 7.65 -21.00 -1.87
CA ALA A 336 8.31 -19.88 -2.51
C ALA A 336 7.28 -19.09 -3.32
N HIS A 337 7.60 -17.85 -3.69
CA HIS A 337 6.75 -17.08 -4.59
C HIS A 337 7.55 -16.33 -5.67
N VAL A 338 6.87 -16.06 -6.78
CA VAL A 338 7.28 -15.13 -7.85
C VAL A 338 6.30 -13.98 -7.87
N VAL A 339 6.81 -12.76 -7.75
CA VAL A 339 6.04 -11.53 -7.98
C VAL A 339 6.34 -11.04 -9.39
N VAL A 340 5.38 -11.15 -10.28
CA VAL A 340 5.51 -10.77 -11.69
C VAL A 340 5.44 -9.25 -11.82
N MET A 341 6.59 -8.62 -12.03
CA MET A 341 6.76 -7.17 -12.22
C MET A 341 7.12 -6.87 -13.69
N PRO A 342 7.15 -5.62 -14.15
CA PRO A 342 7.43 -5.30 -15.56
C PRO A 342 8.73 -5.90 -16.12
N HIS A 343 9.76 -6.08 -15.28
CA HIS A 343 11.02 -6.71 -15.68
C HIS A 343 10.96 -8.25 -15.75
N VAL A 344 9.90 -8.87 -15.20
CA VAL A 344 9.69 -10.33 -15.30
C VAL A 344 9.01 -10.63 -16.64
N THR A 345 9.82 -10.62 -17.69
CA THR A 345 9.38 -10.82 -19.06
C THR A 345 9.05 -12.27 -19.34
N ARG A 346 8.45 -12.53 -20.51
CA ARG A 346 8.17 -13.90 -20.97
C ARG A 346 9.43 -14.74 -21.08
N ASP A 347 10.55 -14.16 -21.51
CA ASP A 347 11.85 -14.85 -21.64
C ASP A 347 12.38 -15.26 -20.26
N VAL A 348 12.32 -14.37 -19.27
CA VAL A 348 12.69 -14.68 -17.89
C VAL A 348 11.85 -15.82 -17.32
N LEU A 349 10.52 -15.80 -17.56
CA LEU A 349 9.64 -16.88 -17.13
C LEU A 349 9.94 -18.21 -17.85
N THR A 350 10.28 -18.17 -19.13
CA THR A 350 10.66 -19.36 -19.88
C THR A 350 11.97 -19.96 -19.36
N GLU A 351 12.98 -19.13 -19.07
CA GLU A 351 14.21 -19.58 -18.41
C GLU A 351 13.94 -20.22 -17.06
N PHE A 352 13.12 -19.57 -16.22
CA PHE A 352 12.71 -20.10 -14.91
C PHE A 352 12.05 -21.47 -15.02
N LEU A 353 11.12 -21.66 -15.96
CA LEU A 353 10.42 -22.92 -16.17
C LEU A 353 11.41 -24.01 -16.68
N THR A 354 12.33 -23.65 -17.57
CA THR A 354 13.38 -24.58 -18.05
C THR A 354 14.29 -25.05 -16.92
N ASP A 355 14.67 -24.14 -16.02
CA ASP A 355 15.49 -24.52 -14.86
C ASP A 355 14.72 -25.42 -13.87
N LEU A 356 13.41 -25.23 -13.74
CA LEU A 356 12.57 -26.14 -12.96
C LEU A 356 12.51 -27.57 -13.53
N GLU A 357 12.62 -27.75 -14.87
CA GLU A 357 12.67 -29.05 -15.52
C GLU A 357 14.02 -29.77 -15.28
N ASN A 358 15.10 -29.01 -15.18
CA ASN A 358 16.48 -29.51 -15.09
C ASN A 358 16.98 -29.75 -13.65
N ARG A 359 16.11 -29.63 -12.64
CA ARG A 359 16.44 -29.77 -11.22
C ARG A 359 16.51 -31.22 -10.73
#